data_3a32248ea0015a46faab0bbef56578dd
#
_entry.id   3a32248ea0015a46faab0bbef56578dd
#
_cell.length_a   1.000
_cell.length_b   1.000
_cell.length_c   1.000
_cell.angle_alpha   90.00
_cell.angle_beta   90.00
_cell.angle_gamma   90.00
#
_symmetry.space_group_name_H-M   'P 1'
#
loop_
_entity.id
_entity.type
_entity.pdbx_description
1 polymer ?
#
loop_
_entity_poly.entity_id
_entity_poly.type
_entity_poly.pdbx_seq_one_letter_code
_entity_poly.pdbx_strand_id
1 'polypeptide(L)'
;MSEHHPIVLSCRKVSVSFDGFFALRDMDFSLHQGELRFLIGPNGAGKTTMLDVICGKVKPKSGSVTFHAERGETDLTRLKEHGIAACGIGRKFQAPSVFTALTVAENMEIAMKQKRGVFSLLFAKTSGEERERIASGIELIGLSGKERWKAGALSHGEKQWLEIGMILLSEPRVLLLDEPVAGMTDEETEKTGHLLERIRSNRSVVVVEHDMDFVRQFSSKVTVMHEGTLLTEGTMAEVQSNDKVAEVYLGKMAG
;
A
#
# COMPACT_ATOMS: atom_id res chain seq x y z
N MET A 1 24.04 14.26 -6.33
CA MET A 1 23.90 13.22 -7.38
C MET A 1 22.63 12.47 -7.03
N SER A 2 21.55 12.63 -7.77
CA SER A 2 20.29 11.88 -7.55
C SER A 2 20.57 10.43 -7.97
N GLU A 3 20.63 9.52 -7.01
CA GLU A 3 20.64 8.07 -7.31
C GLU A 3 19.35 7.75 -8.07
N HIS A 4 19.50 7.41 -9.34
CA HIS A 4 18.37 6.95 -10.16
C HIS A 4 18.04 5.52 -9.74
N HIS A 5 17.18 5.38 -8.72
CA HIS A 5 16.63 4.08 -8.38
C HIS A 5 15.80 3.53 -9.55
N PRO A 6 15.93 2.22 -9.87
CA PRO A 6 15.20 1.60 -10.97
C PRO A 6 13.68 1.66 -10.72
N ILE A 7 12.90 1.73 -11.78
CA ILE A 7 11.44 1.64 -11.71
C ILE A 7 11.07 0.20 -11.31
N VAL A 8 10.20 0.05 -10.31
CA VAL A 8 9.68 -1.25 -9.86
C VAL A 8 8.26 -1.49 -10.38
N LEU A 9 7.50 -0.43 -10.62
CA LEU A 9 6.13 -0.50 -11.13
C LEU A 9 5.88 0.67 -12.08
N SER A 10 5.27 0.41 -13.22
CA SER A 10 4.83 1.46 -14.15
C SER A 10 3.42 1.22 -14.67
N CYS A 11 2.65 2.28 -14.76
CA CYS A 11 1.34 2.34 -15.39
C CYS A 11 1.45 3.29 -16.57
N ARG A 12 0.97 2.88 -17.76
CA ARG A 12 1.01 3.68 -18.97
C ARG A 12 -0.37 3.78 -19.58
N LYS A 13 -0.89 5.01 -19.70
CA LYS A 13 -2.18 5.33 -20.31
C LYS A 13 -3.33 4.48 -19.77
N VAL A 14 -3.31 4.23 -18.45
CA VAL A 14 -4.33 3.41 -17.80
C VAL A 14 -5.64 4.16 -17.74
N SER A 15 -6.69 3.57 -18.33
CA SER A 15 -8.05 4.12 -18.27
C SER A 15 -9.01 3.08 -17.70
N VAL A 16 -9.89 3.51 -16.79
CA VAL A 16 -10.95 2.71 -16.17
C VAL A 16 -12.27 3.45 -16.29
N SER A 17 -13.30 2.77 -16.71
CA SER A 17 -14.65 3.32 -16.84
C SER A 17 -15.66 2.38 -16.17
N PHE A 18 -16.57 2.96 -15.37
CA PHE A 18 -17.73 2.33 -14.77
C PHE A 18 -18.99 3.00 -15.32
N ASP A 19 -19.85 2.26 -15.99
CA ASP A 19 -21.13 2.75 -16.53
C ASP A 19 -21.01 4.06 -17.35
N GLY A 20 -19.91 4.17 -18.14
CA GLY A 20 -19.63 5.35 -18.97
C GLY A 20 -18.88 6.48 -18.26
N PHE A 21 -18.76 6.44 -16.94
CA PHE A 21 -17.97 7.40 -16.18
C PHE A 21 -16.51 6.93 -16.07
N PHE A 22 -15.55 7.80 -16.39
CA PHE A 22 -14.14 7.49 -16.28
C PHE A 22 -13.65 7.74 -14.85
N ALA A 23 -13.29 6.67 -14.15
CA ALA A 23 -12.61 6.75 -12.85
C ALA A 23 -11.10 6.97 -12.98
N LEU A 24 -10.50 6.49 -14.09
CA LEU A 24 -9.13 6.83 -14.51
C LEU A 24 -9.16 7.13 -16.01
N ARG A 25 -8.38 8.13 -16.43
CA ARG A 25 -8.26 8.56 -17.82
C ARG A 25 -6.79 8.78 -18.18
N ASP A 26 -6.26 7.95 -19.05
CA ASP A 26 -4.88 8.01 -19.56
C ASP A 26 -3.83 8.25 -18.45
N MET A 27 -4.03 7.56 -17.31
CA MET A 27 -3.18 7.72 -16.13
C MET A 27 -1.81 7.11 -16.39
N ASP A 28 -0.78 7.94 -16.29
CA ASP A 28 0.63 7.54 -16.25
C ASP A 28 1.13 7.63 -14.81
N PHE A 29 1.86 6.60 -14.36
CA PHE A 29 2.43 6.56 -13.01
C PHE A 29 3.66 5.66 -13.00
N SER A 30 4.69 6.04 -12.27
CA SER A 30 5.89 5.22 -12.05
C SER A 30 6.30 5.24 -10.59
N LEU A 31 6.66 4.07 -10.05
CA LEU A 31 7.18 3.90 -8.70
C LEU A 31 8.61 3.39 -8.79
N HIS A 32 9.51 4.04 -8.07
CA HIS A 32 10.92 3.63 -8.01
C HIS A 32 11.19 2.74 -6.81
N GLN A 33 12.27 1.97 -6.87
CA GLN A 33 12.69 1.10 -5.76
C GLN A 33 13.01 1.93 -4.51
N GLY A 34 12.51 1.48 -3.35
CA GLY A 34 12.72 2.16 -2.07
C GLY A 34 11.95 3.48 -1.91
N GLU A 35 11.03 3.77 -2.82
CA GLU A 35 10.23 4.99 -2.77
C GLU A 35 9.02 4.84 -1.83
N LEU A 36 8.78 5.85 -0.99
CA LEU A 36 7.54 6.05 -0.24
C LEU A 36 6.73 7.13 -0.96
N ARG A 37 5.81 6.68 -1.81
CA ARG A 37 4.97 7.51 -2.66
C ARG A 37 3.61 7.74 -2.03
N PHE A 38 3.21 8.99 -1.88
CA PHE A 38 1.85 9.34 -1.49
C PHE A 38 0.99 9.72 -2.70
N LEU A 39 -0.20 9.12 -2.79
CA LEU A 39 -1.26 9.52 -3.73
C LEU A 39 -2.28 10.35 -2.99
N ILE A 40 -2.39 11.63 -3.33
CA ILE A 40 -3.33 12.56 -2.75
C ILE A 40 -4.29 13.11 -3.80
N GLY A 41 -5.37 13.72 -3.37
CA GLY A 41 -6.38 14.30 -4.25
C GLY A 41 -7.77 14.24 -3.60
N PRO A 42 -8.74 14.97 -4.13
CA PRO A 42 -10.10 14.98 -3.59
C PRO A 42 -10.77 13.60 -3.68
N ASN A 43 -11.90 13.46 -2.96
CA ASN A 43 -12.73 12.27 -3.08
C ASN A 43 -13.23 12.13 -4.51
N GLY A 44 -13.21 10.89 -5.04
CA GLY A 44 -13.53 10.62 -6.44
C GLY A 44 -12.39 10.90 -7.44
N ALA A 45 -11.20 11.33 -7.01
CA ALA A 45 -10.05 11.55 -7.90
C ALA A 45 -9.48 10.27 -8.54
N GLY A 46 -9.92 9.07 -8.14
CA GLY A 46 -9.47 7.80 -8.70
C GLY A 46 -8.36 7.10 -7.92
N LYS A 47 -7.96 7.59 -6.75
CA LYS A 47 -6.85 7.05 -5.95
C LYS A 47 -7.02 5.55 -5.62
N THR A 48 -8.14 5.17 -5.01
CA THR A 48 -8.45 3.77 -4.69
C THR A 48 -8.58 2.91 -5.95
N THR A 49 -9.17 3.46 -7.03
CA THR A 49 -9.25 2.77 -8.33
C THR A 49 -7.86 2.49 -8.89
N MET A 50 -6.89 3.40 -8.72
CA MET A 50 -5.51 3.18 -9.14
C MET A 50 -4.89 2.00 -8.39
N LEU A 51 -5.05 1.93 -7.07
CA LEU A 51 -4.60 0.77 -6.29
C LEU A 51 -5.35 -0.51 -6.70
N ASP A 52 -6.66 -0.44 -6.98
CA ASP A 52 -7.49 -1.57 -7.44
C ASP A 52 -6.99 -2.13 -8.78
N VAL A 53 -6.54 -1.25 -9.68
CA VAL A 53 -5.94 -1.67 -10.96
C VAL A 53 -4.60 -2.35 -10.74
N ILE A 54 -3.73 -1.77 -9.93
CA ILE A 54 -2.39 -2.33 -9.67
C ILE A 54 -2.48 -3.72 -9.04
N CYS A 55 -3.42 -3.96 -8.11
CA CYS A 55 -3.59 -5.26 -7.48
C CYS A 55 -4.50 -6.23 -8.27
N GLY A 56 -5.06 -5.80 -9.41
CA GLY A 56 -5.85 -6.64 -10.32
C GLY A 56 -7.32 -6.84 -9.96
N LYS A 57 -7.81 -6.14 -8.92
CA LYS A 57 -9.22 -6.14 -8.53
C LYS A 57 -10.11 -5.47 -9.60
N VAL A 58 -9.58 -4.44 -10.26
CA VAL A 58 -10.21 -3.78 -11.41
C VAL A 58 -9.34 -3.95 -12.64
N LYS A 59 -9.95 -4.37 -13.74
CA LYS A 59 -9.25 -4.46 -15.03
C LYS A 59 -9.37 -3.14 -15.78
N PRO A 60 -8.25 -2.58 -16.27
CA PRO A 60 -8.29 -1.37 -17.07
C PRO A 60 -8.95 -1.63 -18.41
N LYS A 61 -9.66 -0.63 -18.95
CA LYS A 61 -10.23 -0.63 -20.30
C LYS A 61 -9.15 -0.49 -21.37
N SER A 62 -8.10 0.28 -21.05
CA SER A 62 -6.92 0.50 -21.89
C SER A 62 -5.69 0.81 -21.04
N GLY A 63 -4.52 0.75 -21.69
CA GLY A 63 -3.24 0.97 -21.03
C GLY A 63 -2.62 -0.32 -20.51
N SER A 64 -1.50 -0.18 -19.80
CA SER A 64 -0.75 -1.31 -19.23
C SER A 64 -0.27 -1.01 -17.83
N VAL A 65 -0.14 -2.06 -17.02
CA VAL A 65 0.50 -2.02 -15.71
C VAL A 65 1.62 -3.05 -15.70
N THR A 66 2.85 -2.58 -15.60
CA THR A 66 4.04 -3.43 -15.69
C THR A 66 4.78 -3.44 -14.36
N PHE A 67 5.04 -4.63 -13.84
CA PHE A 67 5.92 -4.87 -12.71
C PHE A 67 7.31 -5.23 -13.22
N HIS A 68 8.32 -4.49 -12.77
CA HIS A 68 9.72 -4.67 -13.17
C HIS A 68 10.45 -5.46 -12.08
N ALA A 69 10.59 -6.76 -12.29
CA ALA A 69 11.36 -7.64 -11.42
C ALA A 69 12.81 -7.78 -11.94
N GLU A 70 13.71 -8.25 -11.07
CA GLU A 70 15.12 -8.52 -11.46
C GLU A 70 15.24 -9.50 -12.65
N ARG A 71 14.26 -10.40 -12.79
CA ARG A 71 14.25 -11.45 -13.85
C ARG A 71 13.41 -11.07 -15.07
N GLY A 72 12.99 -9.82 -15.20
CA GLY A 72 12.22 -9.32 -16.33
C GLY A 72 10.96 -8.57 -15.97
N GLU A 73 10.22 -8.16 -16.98
CA GLU A 73 8.97 -7.40 -16.85
C GLU A 73 7.76 -8.33 -16.88
N THR A 74 6.76 -8.02 -16.07
CA THR A 74 5.49 -8.75 -16.00
C THR A 74 4.32 -7.79 -16.21
N ASP A 75 3.50 -8.04 -17.22
CA ASP A 75 2.25 -7.32 -17.46
C ASP A 75 1.17 -7.81 -16.48
N LEU A 76 0.87 -6.99 -15.47
CA LEU A 76 -0.09 -7.30 -14.42
C LEU A 76 -1.55 -7.31 -14.92
N THR A 77 -1.85 -6.61 -16.02
CA THR A 77 -3.21 -6.57 -16.56
C THR A 77 -3.72 -7.93 -17.02
N ARG A 78 -2.80 -8.86 -17.30
CA ARG A 78 -3.08 -10.23 -17.74
C ARG A 78 -3.26 -11.21 -16.58
N LEU A 79 -2.86 -10.82 -15.37
CA LEU A 79 -2.89 -11.68 -14.20
C LEU A 79 -4.18 -11.50 -13.40
N LYS A 80 -4.53 -12.51 -12.60
CA LYS A 80 -5.53 -12.41 -11.54
C LYS A 80 -4.85 -11.91 -10.26
N GLU A 81 -5.62 -11.44 -9.27
CA GLU A 81 -5.13 -10.90 -7.99
C GLU A 81 -4.08 -11.79 -7.32
N HIS A 82 -4.33 -13.10 -7.22
CA HIS A 82 -3.37 -14.04 -6.61
C HIS A 82 -2.05 -14.15 -7.38
N GLY A 83 -2.07 -14.03 -8.72
CA GLY A 83 -0.86 -13.99 -9.54
C GLY A 83 -0.07 -12.71 -9.32
N ILE A 84 -0.76 -11.58 -9.18
CA ILE A 84 -0.15 -10.29 -8.86
C ILE A 84 0.49 -10.30 -7.47
N ALA A 85 -0.21 -10.87 -6.48
CA ALA A 85 0.35 -11.05 -5.14
C ALA A 85 1.60 -11.95 -5.17
N ALA A 86 1.60 -13.01 -5.99
CA ALA A 86 2.75 -13.88 -6.17
C ALA A 86 3.95 -13.19 -6.85
N CYS A 87 3.71 -12.16 -7.67
CA CYS A 87 4.78 -11.32 -8.24
C CYS A 87 5.45 -10.42 -7.19
N GLY A 88 4.86 -10.24 -6.00
CA GLY A 88 5.41 -9.42 -4.93
C GLY A 88 4.70 -8.07 -4.75
N ILE A 89 3.42 -7.98 -5.09
CA ILE A 89 2.58 -6.83 -4.79
C ILE A 89 1.66 -7.17 -3.63
N GLY A 90 1.88 -6.52 -2.48
CA GLY A 90 1.03 -6.62 -1.30
C GLY A 90 0.05 -5.46 -1.22
N ARG A 91 -1.20 -5.72 -0.86
CA ARG A 91 -2.19 -4.67 -0.62
C ARG A 91 -2.93 -4.89 0.69
N LYS A 92 -3.06 -3.81 1.46
CA LYS A 92 -4.00 -3.72 2.57
C LYS A 92 -5.37 -3.32 2.01
N PHE A 93 -6.37 -4.16 2.25
CA PHE A 93 -7.76 -3.85 1.90
C PHE A 93 -8.43 -3.03 3.02
N GLN A 94 -9.48 -2.28 2.70
CA GLN A 94 -10.22 -1.48 3.68
C GLN A 94 -10.99 -2.32 4.70
N ALA A 95 -11.34 -3.58 4.38
CA ALA A 95 -11.97 -4.48 5.33
C ALA A 95 -10.92 -5.08 6.27
N PRO A 96 -11.14 -5.09 7.60
CA PRO A 96 -10.20 -5.67 8.54
C PRO A 96 -9.96 -7.15 8.23
N SER A 97 -8.70 -7.51 7.98
CA SER A 97 -8.29 -8.90 7.72
C SER A 97 -7.78 -9.61 8.98
N VAL A 98 -7.89 -8.96 10.15
CA VAL A 98 -7.44 -9.48 11.43
C VAL A 98 -8.48 -10.40 12.05
N PHE A 99 -8.08 -11.60 12.41
CA PHE A 99 -8.91 -12.55 13.17
C PHE A 99 -8.91 -12.17 14.66
N THR A 100 -9.93 -11.42 15.08
CA THR A 100 -10.01 -10.81 16.43
C THR A 100 -10.04 -11.84 17.57
N ALA A 101 -10.51 -13.07 17.32
CA ALA A 101 -10.54 -14.16 18.29
C ALA A 101 -9.18 -14.84 18.48
N LEU A 102 -8.25 -14.64 17.55
CA LEU A 102 -6.91 -15.22 17.56
C LEU A 102 -5.90 -14.24 18.17
N THR A 103 -4.77 -14.76 18.62
CA THR A 103 -3.65 -13.96 19.11
C THR A 103 -2.93 -13.25 17.95
N VAL A 104 -2.08 -12.26 18.28
CA VAL A 104 -1.19 -11.61 17.34
C VAL A 104 -0.34 -12.65 16.60
N ALA A 105 0.33 -13.53 17.35
CA ALA A 105 1.16 -14.59 16.77
C ALA A 105 0.38 -15.52 15.83
N GLU A 106 -0.83 -15.96 16.23
CA GLU A 106 -1.69 -16.82 15.40
C GLU A 106 -2.13 -16.10 14.10
N ASN A 107 -2.45 -14.82 14.15
CA ASN A 107 -2.74 -14.02 12.95
C ASN A 107 -1.55 -14.02 11.98
N MET A 108 -0.36 -13.74 12.50
CA MET A 108 0.88 -13.76 11.72
C MET A 108 1.18 -15.15 11.15
N GLU A 109 0.94 -16.21 11.95
CA GLU A 109 1.14 -17.59 11.50
C GLU A 109 0.20 -17.97 10.34
N ILE A 110 -1.08 -17.57 10.39
CA ILE A 110 -2.03 -17.78 9.30
C ILE A 110 -1.57 -17.07 8.03
N ALA A 111 -1.15 -15.81 8.13
CA ALA A 111 -0.64 -15.04 6.99
C ALA A 111 0.60 -15.71 6.35
N MET A 112 1.51 -16.26 7.17
CA MET A 112 2.68 -16.99 6.71
C MET A 112 2.28 -18.26 5.93
N LYS A 113 1.28 -18.98 6.40
CA LYS A 113 0.84 -20.26 5.84
C LYS A 113 0.01 -20.12 4.57
N GLN A 114 -0.63 -18.97 4.32
CA GLN A 114 -1.41 -18.73 3.09
C GLN A 114 -0.61 -18.94 1.80
N LYS A 115 0.72 -18.82 1.83
CA LYS A 115 1.59 -19.18 0.70
C LYS A 115 1.64 -20.68 0.39
N ARG A 116 1.23 -21.54 1.31
CA ARG A 116 1.23 -23.00 1.15
C ARG A 116 -0.17 -23.46 0.78
N GLY A 117 -0.30 -24.31 -0.24
CA GLY A 117 -1.60 -24.84 -0.67
C GLY A 117 -2.38 -25.48 0.49
N VAL A 118 -3.71 -25.48 0.37
CA VAL A 118 -4.70 -25.85 1.41
C VAL A 118 -4.36 -27.16 2.17
N PHE A 119 -3.76 -28.14 1.52
CA PHE A 119 -3.36 -29.42 2.14
C PHE A 119 -2.19 -29.31 3.12
N SER A 120 -1.31 -28.31 2.96
CA SER A 120 -0.19 -28.11 3.89
C SER A 120 -0.59 -27.37 5.17
N LEU A 121 -1.74 -26.68 5.16
CA LEU A 121 -2.26 -25.95 6.33
C LEU A 121 -2.67 -26.87 7.50
N LEU A 122 -3.12 -28.08 7.21
CA LEU A 122 -3.68 -28.99 8.21
C LEU A 122 -2.63 -29.75 9.04
N PHE A 123 -1.37 -29.88 8.55
CA PHE A 123 -0.37 -30.76 9.17
C PHE A 123 1.04 -30.15 9.35
N ALA A 124 1.29 -28.92 8.90
CA ALA A 124 2.63 -28.32 9.01
C ALA A 124 2.84 -27.64 10.37
N LYS A 125 3.74 -28.17 11.17
CA LYS A 125 4.32 -27.46 12.31
C LYS A 125 5.13 -26.28 11.76
N THR A 126 4.98 -25.11 12.39
CA THR A 126 5.77 -23.91 12.09
C THR A 126 7.26 -24.21 12.28
N SER A 127 8.07 -24.05 11.25
CA SER A 127 9.52 -24.29 11.32
C SER A 127 10.21 -23.24 12.23
N GLY A 128 11.46 -23.51 12.62
CA GLY A 128 12.26 -22.54 13.38
C GLY A 128 12.40 -21.20 12.64
N GLU A 129 12.73 -21.27 11.35
CA GLU A 129 12.86 -20.10 10.47
C GLU A 129 11.54 -19.30 10.35
N GLU A 130 10.40 -19.98 10.24
CA GLU A 130 9.10 -19.32 10.22
C GLU A 130 8.79 -18.60 11.53
N ARG A 131 9.16 -19.18 12.66
CA ARG A 131 8.99 -18.53 13.98
C ARG A 131 9.86 -17.28 14.11
N GLU A 132 11.09 -17.33 13.64
CA GLU A 132 11.98 -16.17 13.61
C GLU A 132 11.42 -15.06 12.71
N ARG A 133 10.91 -15.40 11.55
CA ARG A 133 10.27 -14.43 10.64
C ARG A 133 9.01 -13.81 11.26
N ILE A 134 8.18 -14.59 11.94
CA ILE A 134 7.01 -14.09 12.67
C ILE A 134 7.46 -13.14 13.79
N ALA A 135 8.45 -13.53 14.59
CA ALA A 135 8.97 -12.72 15.69
C ALA A 135 9.54 -11.39 15.17
N SER A 136 10.38 -11.42 14.14
CA SER A 136 10.91 -10.22 13.48
C SER A 136 9.81 -9.34 12.86
N GLY A 137 8.77 -9.96 12.32
CA GLY A 137 7.60 -9.23 11.80
C GLY A 137 6.84 -8.51 12.93
N ILE A 138 6.61 -9.17 14.07
CA ILE A 138 5.95 -8.59 15.24
C ILE A 138 6.79 -7.43 15.82
N GLU A 139 8.10 -7.59 15.88
CA GLU A 139 9.02 -6.54 16.31
C GLU A 139 9.00 -5.35 15.35
N LEU A 140 9.02 -5.60 14.03
CA LEU A 140 8.98 -4.55 13.01
C LEU A 140 7.74 -3.66 13.15
N ILE A 141 6.57 -4.27 13.40
CA ILE A 141 5.30 -3.53 13.55
C ILE A 141 5.06 -3.00 14.98
N GLY A 142 6.04 -3.12 15.89
CA GLY A 142 5.97 -2.56 17.24
C GLY A 142 5.01 -3.27 18.20
N LEU A 143 4.71 -4.54 17.96
CA LEU A 143 3.82 -5.34 18.83
C LEU A 143 4.56 -6.35 19.72
N SER A 144 5.87 -6.18 19.93
CA SER A 144 6.66 -6.99 20.88
C SER A 144 6.05 -6.95 22.29
N GLY A 145 5.96 -8.11 22.91
CA GLY A 145 5.32 -8.30 24.24
C GLY A 145 3.79 -8.51 24.16
N LYS A 146 3.17 -8.40 22.96
CA LYS A 146 1.75 -8.64 22.72
C LYS A 146 1.47 -9.89 21.90
N GLU A 147 2.45 -10.75 21.70
CA GLU A 147 2.37 -11.95 20.83
C GLU A 147 1.19 -12.85 21.20
N ARG A 148 0.92 -12.94 22.52
CA ARG A 148 -0.15 -13.78 23.09
C ARG A 148 -1.47 -13.04 23.32
N TRP A 149 -1.51 -11.73 23.06
CA TRP A 149 -2.75 -10.97 23.18
C TRP A 149 -3.68 -11.33 22.04
N LYS A 150 -4.99 -11.44 22.35
CA LYS A 150 -6.00 -11.55 21.30
C LYS A 150 -6.03 -10.27 20.50
N ALA A 151 -6.05 -10.39 19.19
CA ALA A 151 -6.07 -9.23 18.31
C ALA A 151 -7.30 -8.33 18.53
N GLY A 152 -8.40 -8.90 19.04
CA GLY A 152 -9.58 -8.13 19.45
C GLY A 152 -9.30 -7.12 20.57
N ALA A 153 -8.29 -7.36 21.43
CA ALA A 153 -7.90 -6.49 22.54
C ALA A 153 -6.92 -5.38 22.17
N LEU A 154 -6.42 -5.38 20.93
CA LEU A 154 -5.53 -4.34 20.41
C LEU A 154 -6.31 -3.04 20.16
N SER A 155 -5.61 -1.90 20.24
CA SER A 155 -6.14 -0.61 19.78
C SER A 155 -6.45 -0.63 18.28
N HIS A 156 -7.07 0.44 17.77
CA HIS A 156 -7.33 0.55 16.33
C HIS A 156 -6.01 0.58 15.54
N GLY A 157 -5.08 1.43 15.92
CA GLY A 157 -3.77 1.53 15.27
C GLY A 157 -2.96 0.23 15.33
N GLU A 158 -2.96 -0.44 16.49
CA GLU A 158 -2.28 -1.73 16.64
C GLU A 158 -2.86 -2.82 15.74
N LYS A 159 -4.17 -2.84 15.50
CA LYS A 159 -4.80 -3.73 14.51
C LYS A 159 -4.33 -3.41 13.09
N GLN A 160 -4.22 -2.13 12.74
CA GLN A 160 -3.70 -1.70 11.45
C GLN A 160 -2.23 -2.14 11.27
N TRP A 161 -1.39 -2.00 12.32
CA TRP A 161 0.00 -2.48 12.27
C TRP A 161 0.08 -3.99 12.12
N LEU A 162 -0.79 -4.74 12.82
CA LEU A 162 -0.88 -6.19 12.65
C LEU A 162 -1.23 -6.58 11.22
N GLU A 163 -2.19 -5.90 10.58
CA GLU A 163 -2.53 -6.12 9.16
C GLU A 163 -1.33 -5.86 8.24
N ILE A 164 -0.61 -4.75 8.44
CA ILE A 164 0.62 -4.47 7.68
C ILE A 164 1.63 -5.60 7.90
N GLY A 165 1.84 -6.04 9.14
CA GLY A 165 2.74 -7.13 9.47
C GLY A 165 2.38 -8.45 8.77
N MET A 166 1.10 -8.79 8.73
CA MET A 166 0.60 -9.97 8.02
C MET A 166 0.93 -9.91 6.52
N ILE A 167 0.76 -8.75 5.88
CA ILE A 167 1.10 -8.57 4.47
C ILE A 167 2.62 -8.67 4.27
N LEU A 168 3.41 -8.09 5.16
CA LEU A 168 4.89 -8.09 5.08
C LEU A 168 5.48 -9.51 5.16
N LEU A 169 4.82 -10.46 5.81
CA LEU A 169 5.23 -11.87 5.82
C LEU A 169 5.20 -12.52 4.43
N SER A 170 4.44 -11.96 3.51
CA SER A 170 4.48 -12.38 2.10
C SER A 170 5.68 -11.82 1.33
N GLU A 171 6.53 -10.99 1.97
CA GLU A 171 7.72 -10.35 1.39
C GLU A 171 7.42 -9.57 0.09
N PRO A 172 6.43 -8.67 0.11
CA PRO A 172 6.12 -7.90 -1.08
C PRO A 172 7.26 -6.94 -1.42
N ARG A 173 7.53 -6.73 -2.71
CA ARG A 173 8.44 -5.69 -3.20
C ARG A 173 7.75 -4.33 -3.29
N VAL A 174 6.45 -4.34 -3.54
CA VAL A 174 5.58 -3.17 -3.55
C VAL A 174 4.45 -3.37 -2.55
N LEU A 175 4.27 -2.42 -1.65
CA LEU A 175 3.19 -2.39 -0.67
C LEU A 175 2.21 -1.25 -1.02
N LEU A 176 0.94 -1.58 -1.12
CA LEU A 176 -0.15 -0.64 -1.39
C LEU A 176 -1.02 -0.48 -0.14
N LEU A 177 -1.11 0.74 0.37
CA LEU A 177 -1.88 1.08 1.56
C LEU A 177 -2.93 2.14 1.23
N ASP A 178 -4.16 1.91 1.66
CA ASP A 178 -5.27 2.83 1.48
C ASP A 178 -5.71 3.36 2.85
N GLU A 179 -5.47 4.64 3.10
CA GLU A 179 -5.75 5.36 4.34
C GLU A 179 -5.24 4.62 5.61
N PRO A 180 -3.93 4.30 5.70
CA PRO A 180 -3.42 3.48 6.78
C PRO A 180 -3.49 4.13 8.16
N VAL A 181 -3.62 5.47 8.25
CA VAL A 181 -3.69 6.20 9.54
C VAL A 181 -5.10 6.68 9.90
N ALA A 182 -6.11 6.33 9.10
CA ALA A 182 -7.49 6.75 9.36
C ALA A 182 -7.97 6.30 10.75
N GLY A 183 -8.46 7.25 11.57
CA GLY A 183 -8.98 6.98 12.91
C GLY A 183 -7.91 6.66 13.97
N MET A 184 -6.65 6.90 13.70
CA MET A 184 -5.54 6.79 14.65
C MET A 184 -5.41 8.06 15.51
N THR A 185 -4.83 7.91 16.68
CA THR A 185 -4.32 9.04 17.47
C THR A 185 -3.06 9.61 16.83
N ASP A 186 -2.67 10.86 17.19
CA ASP A 186 -1.45 11.49 16.69
C ASP A 186 -0.20 10.63 16.95
N GLU A 187 -0.11 10.00 18.15
CA GLU A 187 0.98 9.11 18.49
C GLU A 187 1.00 7.84 17.62
N GLU A 188 -0.17 7.25 17.33
CA GLU A 188 -0.27 6.08 16.45
C GLU A 188 0.06 6.46 15.00
N THR A 189 -0.34 7.65 14.55
CA THR A 189 -0.04 8.20 13.23
C THR A 189 1.47 8.38 13.05
N GLU A 190 2.15 9.01 14.01
CA GLU A 190 3.60 9.19 13.98
C GLU A 190 4.34 7.85 13.96
N LYS A 191 3.95 6.90 14.82
CA LYS A 191 4.51 5.54 14.82
C LYS A 191 4.32 4.83 13.48
N THR A 192 3.15 5.03 12.84
CA THR A 192 2.87 4.47 11.51
C THR A 192 3.81 5.07 10.46
N GLY A 193 4.06 6.38 10.50
CA GLY A 193 5.00 7.03 9.61
C GLY A 193 6.40 6.44 9.72
N HIS A 194 6.93 6.29 10.94
CA HIS A 194 8.23 5.66 11.17
C HIS A 194 8.25 4.18 10.76
N LEU A 195 7.16 3.46 10.93
CA LEU A 195 7.04 2.09 10.41
C LEU A 195 7.18 2.07 8.89
N LEU A 196 6.50 2.99 8.17
CA LEU A 196 6.59 3.08 6.71
C LEU A 196 8.02 3.44 6.24
N GLU A 197 8.72 4.32 6.95
CA GLU A 197 10.14 4.63 6.69
C GLU A 197 11.04 3.39 6.84
N ARG A 198 10.82 2.58 7.86
CA ARG A 198 11.54 1.31 8.03
C ARG A 198 11.21 0.31 6.92
N ILE A 199 9.96 0.23 6.50
CA ILE A 199 9.52 -0.67 5.42
C ILE A 199 10.14 -0.26 4.08
N ARG A 200 10.20 1.04 3.75
CA ARG A 200 10.72 1.51 2.46
C ARG A 200 12.21 1.25 2.25
N SER A 201 12.98 0.99 3.31
CA SER A 201 14.41 0.65 3.16
C SER A 201 14.65 -0.58 2.30
N ASN A 202 13.69 -1.51 2.25
CA ASN A 202 13.79 -2.76 1.50
C ASN A 202 12.64 -2.98 0.50
N ARG A 203 11.67 -2.06 0.45
CA ARG A 203 10.44 -2.18 -0.37
C ARG A 203 10.03 -0.81 -0.90
N SER A 204 9.20 -0.80 -1.91
CA SER A 204 8.55 0.43 -2.36
C SER A 204 7.13 0.47 -1.82
N VAL A 205 6.67 1.63 -1.38
CA VAL A 205 5.38 1.80 -0.72
C VAL A 205 4.56 2.87 -1.44
N VAL A 206 3.31 2.57 -1.74
CA VAL A 206 2.32 3.55 -2.21
C VAL A 206 1.26 3.71 -1.14
N VAL A 207 1.03 4.93 -0.70
CA VAL A 207 0.07 5.29 0.34
C VAL A 207 -0.96 6.26 -0.24
N VAL A 208 -2.22 5.90 -0.19
CA VAL A 208 -3.33 6.84 -0.42
C VAL A 208 -3.65 7.48 0.92
N GLU A 209 -3.60 8.81 0.98
CA GLU A 209 -3.87 9.55 2.20
C GLU A 209 -4.54 10.89 1.92
N HIS A 210 -5.19 11.42 2.94
CA HIS A 210 -5.81 12.74 2.95
C HIS A 210 -5.35 13.61 4.14
N ASP A 211 -4.62 13.04 5.08
CA ASP A 211 -3.95 13.75 6.17
C ASP A 211 -2.69 14.45 5.62
N MET A 212 -2.79 15.77 5.42
CA MET A 212 -1.70 16.54 4.80
C MET A 212 -0.50 16.71 5.72
N ASP A 213 -0.66 16.66 7.03
CA ASP A 213 0.45 16.78 7.97
C ASP A 213 1.26 15.48 7.96
N PHE A 214 0.59 14.34 7.93
CA PHE A 214 1.23 13.04 7.75
C PHE A 214 1.96 12.95 6.38
N VAL A 215 1.31 13.37 5.30
CA VAL A 215 1.94 13.41 3.97
C VAL A 215 3.18 14.31 3.96
N ARG A 216 3.09 15.52 4.56
CA ARG A 216 4.21 16.47 4.64
C ARG A 216 5.41 15.89 5.39
N GLN A 217 5.15 15.19 6.47
CA GLN A 217 6.20 14.67 7.35
C GLN A 217 6.92 13.46 6.74
N PHE A 218 6.21 12.55 6.09
CA PHE A 218 6.74 11.23 5.73
C PHE A 218 6.89 10.98 4.23
N SER A 219 6.33 11.82 3.34
CA SER A 219 6.42 11.56 1.90
C SER A 219 7.83 11.79 1.35
N SER A 220 8.32 10.84 0.54
CA SER A 220 9.49 11.10 -0.31
C SER A 220 9.08 11.73 -1.64
N LYS A 221 7.94 11.37 -2.15
CA LYS A 221 7.32 11.97 -3.34
C LYS A 221 5.80 11.90 -3.25
N VAL A 222 5.13 12.93 -3.78
CA VAL A 222 3.67 13.06 -3.79
C VAL A 222 3.19 13.08 -5.23
N THR A 223 2.13 12.33 -5.51
CA THR A 223 1.37 12.36 -6.77
C THR A 223 -0.02 12.89 -6.47
N VAL A 224 -0.39 14.00 -7.09
CA VAL A 224 -1.72 14.60 -6.97
C VAL A 224 -2.59 14.11 -8.10
N MET A 225 -3.73 13.52 -7.75
CA MET A 225 -4.74 13.07 -8.70
C MET A 225 -5.98 13.97 -8.66
N HIS A 226 -6.54 14.25 -9.83
CA HIS A 226 -7.79 14.97 -9.98
C HIS A 226 -8.58 14.40 -11.17
N GLU A 227 -9.87 14.11 -10.97
CA GLU A 227 -10.79 13.59 -12.00
C GLU A 227 -10.23 12.42 -12.83
N GLY A 228 -9.57 11.49 -12.15
CA GLY A 228 -8.99 10.29 -12.77
C GLY A 228 -7.71 10.51 -13.56
N THR A 229 -7.09 11.69 -13.46
CA THR A 229 -5.84 12.05 -14.15
C THR A 229 -4.74 12.42 -13.17
N LEU A 230 -3.48 12.34 -13.63
CA LEU A 230 -2.35 12.92 -12.93
C LEU A 230 -2.38 14.45 -13.09
N LEU A 231 -2.51 15.17 -11.99
CA LEU A 231 -2.45 16.63 -12.00
C LEU A 231 -1.00 17.13 -11.93
N THR A 232 -0.25 16.63 -10.97
CA THR A 232 1.19 16.93 -10.79
C THR A 232 1.84 15.87 -9.90
N GLU A 233 3.17 15.79 -9.96
CA GLU A 233 3.95 14.99 -9.00
C GLU A 233 5.28 15.68 -8.68
N GLY A 234 5.77 15.48 -7.48
CA GLY A 234 7.01 16.07 -6.99
C GLY A 234 7.19 15.86 -5.50
N THR A 235 8.14 16.59 -4.92
CA THR A 235 8.26 16.74 -3.46
C THR A 235 7.04 17.46 -2.91
N MET A 236 6.77 17.36 -1.63
CA MET A 236 5.65 18.09 -1.00
C MET A 236 5.75 19.59 -1.21
N ALA A 237 6.97 20.16 -1.18
CA ALA A 237 7.19 21.59 -1.43
C ALA A 237 6.83 22.00 -2.87
N GLU A 238 7.22 21.21 -3.87
CA GLU A 238 6.87 21.45 -5.28
C GLU A 238 5.36 21.35 -5.51
N VAL A 239 4.70 20.37 -4.89
CA VAL A 239 3.25 20.18 -4.97
C VAL A 239 2.50 21.35 -4.34
N GLN A 240 2.93 21.83 -3.16
CA GLN A 240 2.31 22.98 -2.48
C GLN A 240 2.46 24.30 -3.24
N SER A 241 3.53 24.47 -4.00
CA SER A 241 3.76 25.66 -4.81
C SER A 241 3.04 25.65 -6.16
N ASN A 242 2.33 24.58 -6.49
CA ASN A 242 1.65 24.44 -7.78
C ASN A 242 0.25 25.07 -7.73
N ASP A 243 0.04 26.13 -8.54
CA ASP A 243 -1.23 26.88 -8.59
C ASP A 243 -2.44 25.99 -8.90
N LYS A 244 -2.29 24.98 -9.75
CA LYS A 244 -3.38 24.05 -10.09
C LYS A 244 -3.78 23.20 -8.89
N VAL A 245 -2.83 22.81 -8.03
CA VAL A 245 -3.13 22.10 -6.79
C VAL A 245 -3.90 23.00 -5.83
N ALA A 246 -3.44 24.24 -5.66
CA ALA A 246 -4.15 25.22 -4.84
C ALA A 246 -5.61 25.43 -5.33
N GLU A 247 -5.82 25.59 -6.63
CA GLU A 247 -7.16 25.74 -7.23
C GLU A 247 -8.06 24.53 -6.94
N VAL A 248 -7.55 23.31 -7.10
CA VAL A 248 -8.32 22.07 -6.85
C VAL A 248 -8.69 21.89 -5.39
N TYR A 249 -7.82 22.29 -4.46
CA TYR A 249 -8.09 22.17 -3.03
C TYR A 249 -8.85 23.36 -2.46
N LEU A 250 -8.60 24.59 -2.92
CA LEU A 250 -9.25 25.83 -2.47
C LEU A 250 -10.61 26.04 -3.15
N GLY A 251 -10.76 25.67 -4.42
CA GLY A 251 -12.04 25.77 -5.14
C GLY A 251 -13.19 24.98 -4.54
N LYS A 252 -12.90 23.99 -3.69
CA LYS A 252 -13.90 23.24 -2.91
C LYS A 252 -14.30 23.91 -1.58
N MET A 253 -13.58 24.93 -1.11
CA MET A 253 -13.95 25.68 0.10
C MET A 253 -14.90 26.84 -0.21
N ALA A 254 -15.18 27.16 -1.47
CA ALA A 254 -16.02 28.26 -1.92
C ALA A 254 -17.37 27.83 -2.51
N GLY A 255 -17.75 26.56 -2.36
CA GLY A 255 -19.02 26.01 -2.87
C GLY A 255 -19.90 25.38 -1.79
#